data_bc408a4f1ef2479c216c1688431a657c
#
_entry.id   bc408a4f1ef2479c216c1688431a657c
#
_cell.length_a   1.000
_cell.length_b   1.000
_cell.length_c   1.000
_cell.angle_alpha   90.00
_cell.angle_beta   90.00
_cell.angle_gamma   90.00
#
_symmetry.space_group_name_H-M   'P 1'
#
loop_
_entity.id
_entity.type
_entity.pdbx_description
1 polymer ?
#
loop_
_entity_poly.entity_id
_entity_poly.type
_entity_poly.pdbx_seq_one_letter_code
_entity_poly.pdbx_strand_id
1 'polypeptide(L)'
;MLKTHKNIIKKIIGFSILLFTIIIAVIAIVNVKKIDILPDKYFYLLIIGEIVFSIISGVLLIKTKKIIWLILGIILIIFMNIGNILLASYVHKTNKFINKTFKEYMVISTDYVLVTSSWNNINNIDDLDNNQNIYYYKYSRYVDLAIKQLNKGKYISTDSVSHILSSIDQDPNNYLLISKADYDYIIESTILYNRDNYKVIKEFTVEYKEEINNEVKDSYTIYLNGTDFTGVMRDFNLLITINTKTKKILTTSILRGYYIDVPAYNTKDTLMCLGAYDSNVSKEALEKLLNTKIDYVVNVNTNSLVDIVDTIGKVEFCSDYSFTTTHILTTNTYNDKNGTKLYVEKGCREYSGVEALAIARERLNLKNNERGRLENCQKLISGIIKKTMTTTNLLNFDEVLNSYTGLYTTDMNRNVLTKLVKSYISDYNNYEITSINLDGSDGTALGHLGTVEVGVTFPDENMVKEASEKINKVIEGK
;
A
#
# COMPACT_ATOMS: atom_id res chain seq x y z
N MET A 1 34.28 -44.33 -44.32
CA MET A 1 34.30 -42.85 -44.24
C MET A 1 32.92 -42.23 -44.01
N LEU A 2 31.86 -42.50 -44.76
CA LEU A 2 30.56 -41.86 -44.64
C LEU A 2 29.85 -42.06 -43.26
N LYS A 3 29.97 -43.26 -42.63
CA LYS A 3 29.39 -43.52 -41.28
C LYS A 3 30.09 -42.73 -40.17
N THR A 4 31.39 -42.49 -40.32
CA THR A 4 32.22 -41.73 -39.35
C THR A 4 31.88 -40.23 -39.43
N HIS A 5 31.72 -39.68 -40.64
CA HIS A 5 31.31 -38.30 -40.85
C HIS A 5 29.87 -38.02 -40.29
N LYS A 6 28.91 -38.91 -40.54
CA LYS A 6 27.56 -38.77 -39.97
C LYS A 6 27.55 -38.75 -38.43
N ASN A 7 28.39 -39.55 -37.80
CA ASN A 7 28.51 -39.57 -36.33
C ASN A 7 29.19 -38.30 -35.78
N ILE A 8 30.18 -37.73 -36.47
CA ILE A 8 30.82 -36.48 -36.08
C ILE A 8 29.83 -35.32 -36.19
N ILE A 9 29.11 -35.20 -37.30
CA ILE A 9 28.08 -34.18 -37.52
C ILE A 9 26.98 -34.24 -36.44
N LYS A 10 26.50 -35.48 -36.13
CA LYS A 10 25.51 -35.67 -35.05
C LYS A 10 26.02 -35.16 -33.70
N LYS A 11 27.27 -35.42 -33.34
CA LYS A 11 27.87 -34.99 -32.10
C LYS A 11 28.02 -33.47 -32.04
N ILE A 12 28.44 -32.86 -33.15
CA ILE A 12 28.58 -31.41 -33.25
C ILE A 12 27.21 -30.72 -33.08
N ILE A 13 26.17 -31.19 -33.79
CA ILE A 13 24.82 -30.69 -33.67
C ILE A 13 24.30 -30.87 -32.24
N GLY A 14 24.45 -32.05 -31.65
CA GLY A 14 24.01 -32.30 -30.27
C GLY A 14 24.72 -31.41 -29.25
N PHE A 15 26.02 -31.17 -29.43
CA PHE A 15 26.79 -30.29 -28.57
C PHE A 15 26.37 -28.82 -28.75
N SER A 16 26.11 -28.36 -29.99
CA SER A 16 25.66 -27.00 -30.25
C SER A 16 24.28 -26.71 -29.62
N ILE A 17 23.34 -27.68 -29.73
CA ILE A 17 22.01 -27.56 -29.12
C ILE A 17 22.14 -27.53 -27.58
N LEU A 18 22.96 -28.39 -27.00
CA LEU A 18 23.19 -28.42 -25.54
C LEU A 18 23.83 -27.11 -25.04
N LEU A 19 24.83 -26.60 -25.77
CA LEU A 19 25.46 -25.31 -25.43
C LEU A 19 24.47 -24.16 -25.46
N PHE A 20 23.60 -24.11 -26.47
CA PHE A 20 22.54 -23.11 -26.57
C PHE A 20 21.56 -23.19 -25.39
N THR A 21 21.16 -24.42 -25.00
CA THR A 21 20.30 -24.64 -23.84
C THR A 21 20.93 -24.16 -22.53
N ILE A 22 22.23 -24.45 -22.35
CA ILE A 22 22.98 -23.99 -21.16
C ILE A 22 23.04 -22.46 -21.11
N ILE A 23 23.24 -21.80 -22.24
CA ILE A 23 23.23 -20.33 -22.29
C ILE A 23 21.89 -19.75 -21.84
N ILE A 24 20.78 -20.33 -22.34
CA ILE A 24 19.43 -19.90 -21.93
C ILE A 24 19.22 -20.15 -20.42
N ALA A 25 19.63 -21.30 -19.89
CA ALA A 25 19.53 -21.62 -18.46
C ALA A 25 20.34 -20.63 -17.61
N VAL A 26 21.57 -20.31 -18.01
CA VAL A 26 22.42 -19.31 -17.30
C VAL A 26 21.73 -17.93 -17.28
N ILE A 27 21.18 -17.50 -18.42
CA ILE A 27 20.46 -16.21 -18.49
C ILE A 27 19.25 -16.24 -17.53
N ALA A 28 18.47 -17.32 -17.51
CA ALA A 28 17.32 -17.45 -16.60
C ALA A 28 17.77 -17.42 -15.13
N ILE A 29 18.80 -18.18 -14.75
CA ILE A 29 19.34 -18.21 -13.38
C ILE A 29 19.87 -16.85 -12.93
N VAL A 30 20.61 -16.14 -13.80
CA VAL A 30 21.12 -14.80 -13.49
C VAL A 30 19.97 -13.81 -13.26
N ASN A 31 18.91 -13.87 -14.07
CA ASN A 31 17.75 -13.04 -13.90
C ASN A 31 16.99 -13.34 -12.59
N VAL A 32 16.82 -14.61 -12.23
CA VAL A 32 16.22 -15.01 -10.94
C VAL A 32 17.04 -14.46 -9.77
N LYS A 33 18.37 -14.55 -9.84
CA LYS A 33 19.26 -14.01 -8.78
C LYS A 33 19.16 -12.49 -8.64
N LYS A 34 18.99 -11.77 -9.76
CA LYS A 34 18.86 -10.30 -9.73
C LYS A 34 17.62 -9.80 -8.98
N ILE A 35 16.51 -10.55 -9.01
CA ILE A 35 15.31 -10.18 -8.26
C ILE A 35 15.44 -10.54 -6.77
N ASP A 36 16.16 -11.62 -6.45
CA ASP A 36 16.46 -12.15 -5.12
C ASP A 36 15.22 -12.44 -4.24
N ILE A 37 14.08 -12.76 -4.86
CA ILE A 37 12.84 -13.15 -4.15
C ILE A 37 12.85 -14.64 -3.79
N LEU A 38 13.52 -15.44 -4.61
CA LEU A 38 13.55 -16.89 -4.41
C LEU A 38 14.48 -17.26 -3.25
N PRO A 39 14.01 -17.99 -2.22
CA PRO A 39 14.86 -18.49 -1.14
C PRO A 39 16.03 -19.30 -1.64
N ASP A 40 17.19 -19.19 -0.99
CA ASP A 40 18.43 -19.80 -1.43
C ASP A 40 18.32 -21.32 -1.61
N LYS A 41 17.55 -22.01 -0.75
CA LYS A 41 17.29 -23.45 -0.88
C LYS A 41 16.64 -23.82 -2.22
N TYR A 42 15.68 -23.05 -2.69
CA TYR A 42 15.01 -23.28 -3.97
C TYR A 42 15.86 -22.80 -5.15
N PHE A 43 16.64 -21.74 -4.95
CA PHE A 43 17.59 -21.24 -5.95
C PHE A 43 18.68 -22.26 -6.25
N TYR A 44 19.28 -22.90 -5.22
CA TYR A 44 20.23 -23.95 -5.41
C TYR A 44 19.60 -25.23 -6.01
N LEU A 45 18.35 -25.56 -5.62
CA LEU A 45 17.62 -26.67 -6.22
C LEU A 45 17.39 -26.45 -7.73
N LEU A 46 17.05 -25.22 -8.14
CA LEU A 46 16.94 -24.83 -9.54
C LEU A 46 18.27 -25.09 -10.29
N ILE A 47 19.39 -24.60 -9.75
CA ILE A 47 20.72 -24.78 -10.37
C ILE A 47 21.05 -26.27 -10.49
N ILE A 48 20.86 -27.04 -9.44
CA ILE A 48 21.13 -28.50 -9.45
C ILE A 48 20.25 -29.19 -10.48
N GLY A 49 18.97 -28.84 -10.55
CA GLY A 49 18.02 -29.30 -11.56
C GLY A 49 18.52 -29.07 -12.98
N GLU A 50 18.92 -27.84 -13.30
CA GLU A 50 19.46 -27.45 -14.62
C GLU A 50 20.72 -28.25 -14.98
N ILE A 51 21.62 -28.45 -14.01
CA ILE A 51 22.84 -29.21 -14.22
C ILE A 51 22.50 -30.67 -14.52
N VAL A 52 21.66 -31.31 -13.70
CA VAL A 52 21.26 -32.72 -13.85
C VAL A 52 20.56 -32.96 -15.20
N PHE A 53 19.58 -32.12 -15.54
CA PHE A 53 18.88 -32.19 -16.84
C PHE A 53 19.82 -31.98 -18.01
N SER A 54 20.77 -31.03 -17.92
CA SER A 54 21.77 -30.80 -18.95
C SER A 54 22.67 -32.03 -19.16
N ILE A 55 23.12 -32.66 -18.09
CA ILE A 55 23.92 -33.92 -18.16
C ILE A 55 23.12 -35.03 -18.81
N ILE A 56 21.89 -35.27 -18.35
CA ILE A 56 21.03 -36.33 -18.90
C ILE A 56 20.78 -36.11 -20.38
N SER A 57 20.37 -34.90 -20.76
CA SER A 57 20.10 -34.51 -22.15
C SER A 57 21.36 -34.66 -23.02
N GLY A 58 22.51 -34.23 -22.51
CA GLY A 58 23.81 -34.36 -23.19
C GLY A 58 24.19 -35.81 -23.46
N VAL A 59 24.03 -36.70 -22.47
CA VAL A 59 24.25 -38.11 -22.64
C VAL A 59 23.32 -38.74 -23.69
N LEU A 60 22.02 -38.39 -23.63
CA LEU A 60 21.02 -38.84 -24.58
C LEU A 60 21.27 -38.36 -26.02
N LEU A 61 21.70 -37.15 -26.23
CA LEU A 61 21.97 -36.60 -27.57
C LEU A 61 23.29 -37.07 -28.17
N ILE A 62 24.36 -37.16 -27.35
CA ILE A 62 25.73 -37.32 -27.85
C ILE A 62 26.15 -38.76 -27.83
N LYS A 63 25.82 -39.54 -26.76
CA LYS A 63 26.33 -40.92 -26.55
C LYS A 63 25.42 -42.00 -27.07
N THR A 64 24.10 -41.78 -27.16
CA THR A 64 23.17 -42.86 -27.51
C THR A 64 23.14 -43.12 -29.01
N LYS A 65 23.03 -44.44 -29.37
CA LYS A 65 22.89 -44.90 -30.77
C LYS A 65 21.43 -45.17 -31.15
N LYS A 66 20.55 -45.46 -30.19
CA LYS A 66 19.14 -45.77 -30.44
C LYS A 66 18.31 -44.49 -30.65
N ILE A 67 17.51 -44.46 -31.71
CA ILE A 67 16.70 -43.32 -32.11
C ILE A 67 15.72 -42.88 -30.98
N ILE A 68 15.16 -43.80 -30.24
CA ILE A 68 14.22 -43.52 -29.15
C ILE A 68 14.87 -42.65 -28.06
N TRP A 69 16.10 -42.94 -27.66
CA TRP A 69 16.82 -42.18 -26.65
C TRP A 69 17.22 -40.79 -27.17
N LEU A 70 17.48 -40.66 -28.48
CA LEU A 70 17.75 -39.37 -29.10
C LEU A 70 16.50 -38.49 -29.10
N ILE A 71 15.35 -39.05 -29.45
CA ILE A 71 14.06 -38.34 -29.42
C ILE A 71 13.77 -37.88 -28.00
N LEU A 72 13.97 -38.76 -26.99
CA LEU A 72 13.79 -38.40 -25.59
C LEU A 72 14.70 -37.23 -25.17
N GLY A 73 15.96 -37.23 -25.58
CA GLY A 73 16.89 -36.11 -25.32
C GLY A 73 16.45 -34.79 -25.94
N ILE A 74 15.91 -34.85 -27.16
CA ILE A 74 15.34 -33.66 -27.81
C ILE A 74 14.10 -33.11 -27.06
N ILE A 75 13.19 -34.02 -26.67
CA ILE A 75 12.01 -33.66 -25.91
C ILE A 75 12.39 -32.99 -24.58
N LEU A 76 13.36 -33.53 -23.85
CA LEU A 76 13.87 -32.96 -22.61
C LEU A 76 14.43 -31.54 -22.82
N ILE A 77 15.22 -31.34 -23.88
CA ILE A 77 15.77 -30.00 -24.19
C ILE A 77 14.68 -29.00 -24.54
N ILE A 78 13.70 -29.40 -25.34
CA ILE A 78 12.56 -28.54 -25.65
C ILE A 78 11.82 -28.16 -24.37
N PHE A 79 11.56 -29.13 -23.49
CA PHE A 79 10.91 -28.88 -22.21
C PHE A 79 11.72 -27.92 -21.32
N MET A 80 13.03 -28.11 -21.18
CA MET A 80 13.92 -27.20 -20.45
C MET A 80 13.90 -25.78 -21.02
N ASN A 81 14.04 -25.63 -22.35
CA ASN A 81 14.05 -24.31 -22.97
C ASN A 81 12.72 -23.58 -22.79
N ILE A 82 11.59 -24.28 -22.94
CA ILE A 82 10.27 -23.73 -22.66
C ILE A 82 10.20 -23.26 -21.19
N GLY A 83 10.61 -24.12 -20.25
CA GLY A 83 10.64 -23.79 -18.83
C GLY A 83 11.50 -22.56 -18.53
N ASN A 84 12.70 -22.48 -19.09
CA ASN A 84 13.62 -21.36 -18.90
C ASN A 84 13.11 -20.06 -19.53
N ILE A 85 12.44 -20.14 -20.70
CA ILE A 85 11.83 -18.96 -21.35
C ILE A 85 10.65 -18.44 -20.51
N LEU A 86 9.80 -19.34 -20.02
CA LEU A 86 8.69 -19.00 -19.12
C LEU A 86 9.22 -18.36 -17.82
N LEU A 87 10.25 -18.95 -17.21
CA LEU A 87 10.90 -18.41 -16.03
C LEU A 87 11.48 -17.03 -16.27
N ALA A 88 12.20 -16.83 -17.37
CA ALA A 88 12.76 -15.54 -17.74
C ALA A 88 11.67 -14.47 -17.98
N SER A 89 10.57 -14.84 -18.63
CA SER A 89 9.41 -13.95 -18.83
C SER A 89 8.79 -13.55 -17.49
N TYR A 90 8.59 -14.51 -16.60
CA TYR A 90 8.06 -14.30 -15.26
C TYR A 90 8.91 -13.32 -14.45
N VAL A 91 10.20 -13.58 -14.43
CA VAL A 91 11.21 -12.75 -13.76
C VAL A 91 11.23 -11.33 -14.34
N HIS A 92 11.16 -11.18 -15.67
CA HIS A 92 11.12 -9.87 -16.33
C HIS A 92 9.87 -9.07 -15.92
N LYS A 93 8.69 -9.69 -15.95
CA LYS A 93 7.43 -9.07 -15.57
C LYS A 93 7.43 -8.64 -14.10
N THR A 94 7.87 -9.53 -13.20
CA THR A 94 8.02 -9.24 -11.76
C THR A 94 8.97 -8.06 -11.52
N ASN A 95 10.11 -8.04 -12.20
CA ASN A 95 11.08 -6.95 -12.06
C ASN A 95 10.51 -5.61 -12.56
N LYS A 96 9.78 -5.63 -13.67
CA LYS A 96 9.12 -4.43 -14.21
C LYS A 96 8.08 -3.88 -13.23
N PHE A 97 7.25 -4.75 -12.62
CA PHE A 97 6.29 -4.37 -11.59
C PHE A 97 6.98 -3.75 -10.38
N ILE A 98 7.98 -4.46 -9.82
CA ILE A 98 8.70 -3.99 -8.63
C ILE A 98 9.34 -2.62 -8.90
N ASN A 99 10.02 -2.43 -10.03
CA ASN A 99 10.66 -1.16 -10.37
C ASN A 99 9.64 -0.02 -10.64
N LYS A 100 8.44 -0.34 -11.08
CA LYS A 100 7.37 0.64 -11.27
C LYS A 100 6.76 1.08 -9.94
N THR A 101 6.59 0.15 -9.02
CA THR A 101 5.86 0.36 -7.75
C THR A 101 6.79 0.82 -6.63
N PHE A 102 7.99 0.22 -6.51
CA PHE A 102 8.94 0.47 -5.42
C PHE A 102 10.12 1.29 -5.95
N LYS A 103 10.08 2.57 -5.70
CA LYS A 103 11.08 3.55 -6.17
C LYS A 103 12.18 3.75 -5.12
N GLU A 104 13.28 4.33 -5.51
CA GLU A 104 14.37 4.73 -4.59
C GLU A 104 14.08 6.05 -3.88
N TYR A 105 13.16 6.85 -4.41
CA TYR A 105 12.72 8.10 -3.83
C TYR A 105 11.21 8.28 -4.05
N MET A 106 10.58 8.97 -3.16
CA MET A 106 9.18 9.37 -3.26
C MET A 106 9.12 10.83 -3.71
N VAL A 107 8.31 11.13 -4.73
CA VAL A 107 7.97 12.50 -5.08
C VAL A 107 6.65 12.82 -4.41
N ILE A 108 6.68 13.72 -3.45
CA ILE A 108 5.50 14.22 -2.77
C ILE A 108 5.12 15.52 -3.48
N SER A 109 3.89 15.57 -3.97
CA SER A 109 3.32 16.77 -4.58
C SER A 109 2.24 17.31 -3.65
N THR A 110 2.33 18.57 -3.29
CA THR A 110 1.34 19.27 -2.49
C THR A 110 0.87 20.50 -3.24
N ASP A 111 -0.44 20.58 -3.49
CA ASP A 111 -1.03 21.74 -4.10
C ASP A 111 -1.24 22.82 -3.04
N TYR A 112 -0.84 24.04 -3.35
CA TYR A 112 -1.00 25.23 -2.54
C TYR A 112 -1.90 26.24 -3.21
N VAL A 113 -2.67 26.94 -2.40
CA VAL A 113 -3.53 28.04 -2.84
C VAL A 113 -3.19 29.32 -2.08
N LEU A 114 -3.19 30.44 -2.82
CA LEU A 114 -3.18 31.77 -2.25
C LEU A 114 -4.60 32.29 -2.28
N VAL A 115 -5.17 32.53 -1.12
CA VAL A 115 -6.58 32.88 -0.91
C VAL A 115 -6.68 34.29 -0.33
N THR A 116 -7.71 35.01 -0.73
CA THR A 116 -8.10 36.31 -0.14
C THR A 116 -9.61 36.43 -0.12
N SER A 117 -10.14 37.55 0.43
CA SER A 117 -11.56 37.86 0.39
C SER A 117 -12.06 38.01 -1.05
N SER A 118 -13.29 37.56 -1.32
CA SER A 118 -13.97 37.78 -2.60
C SER A 118 -14.15 39.29 -2.91
N TRP A 119 -14.12 40.14 -1.88
CA TRP A 119 -14.21 41.61 -1.98
C TRP A 119 -12.88 42.28 -2.34
N ASN A 120 -11.76 41.55 -2.32
CA ASN A 120 -10.46 42.09 -2.75
C ASN A 120 -10.48 42.38 -4.26
N ASN A 121 -9.88 43.52 -4.67
CA ASN A 121 -9.82 43.87 -6.09
C ASN A 121 -8.76 43.14 -6.90
N ILE A 122 -7.80 42.47 -6.25
CA ILE A 122 -6.74 41.71 -6.89
C ILE A 122 -7.27 40.36 -7.38
N ASN A 123 -7.08 40.07 -8.65
CA ASN A 123 -7.50 38.82 -9.27
C ASN A 123 -6.32 37.96 -9.78
N ASN A 124 -5.13 38.53 -9.84
CA ASN A 124 -3.93 37.85 -10.30
C ASN A 124 -2.77 38.10 -9.32
N ILE A 125 -1.91 37.09 -9.17
CA ILE A 125 -0.70 37.16 -8.35
C ILE A 125 0.26 38.27 -8.81
N ASP A 126 0.27 38.61 -10.11
CA ASP A 126 1.15 39.63 -10.66
C ASP A 126 0.81 41.04 -10.16
N ASP A 127 -0.44 41.24 -9.75
CA ASP A 127 -0.92 42.50 -9.20
C ASP A 127 -0.64 42.66 -7.70
N LEU A 128 -0.10 41.59 -7.06
CA LEU A 128 0.20 41.60 -5.63
C LEU A 128 1.47 42.40 -5.35
N ASP A 129 1.33 43.41 -4.47
CA ASP A 129 2.46 44.20 -3.99
C ASP A 129 3.31 43.39 -3.00
N ASN A 130 4.63 43.54 -3.08
CA ASN A 130 5.58 42.88 -2.18
C ASN A 130 5.45 43.34 -0.71
N ASN A 131 4.76 44.41 -0.43
CA ASN A 131 4.50 44.91 0.93
C ASN A 131 3.26 44.26 1.58
N GLN A 132 2.43 43.57 0.80
CA GLN A 132 1.20 42.97 1.33
C GLN A 132 1.50 41.76 2.21
N ASN A 133 0.74 41.61 3.31
CA ASN A 133 0.91 40.56 4.27
C ASN A 133 0.28 39.25 3.74
N ILE A 134 1.09 38.22 3.66
CA ILE A 134 0.66 36.87 3.35
C ILE A 134 0.82 36.02 4.62
N TYR A 135 -0.29 35.69 5.22
CA TYR A 135 -0.31 34.81 6.36
C TYR A 135 -0.16 33.36 5.87
N TYR A 136 0.57 32.54 6.60
CA TYR A 136 0.68 31.13 6.29
C TYR A 136 0.57 30.29 7.57
N TYR A 137 -0.04 29.10 7.41
CA TYR A 137 -0.15 28.16 8.49
C TYR A 137 1.19 27.45 8.68
N LYS A 138 1.85 27.73 9.83
CA LYS A 138 3.23 27.28 10.09
C LYS A 138 3.41 25.75 10.13
N TYR A 139 2.32 25.00 10.32
CA TYR A 139 2.33 23.55 10.33
C TYR A 139 1.99 22.92 8.99
N SER A 140 1.63 23.70 7.98
CA SER A 140 1.47 23.17 6.61
C SER A 140 2.77 22.60 6.10
N ARG A 141 2.70 21.35 5.64
CA ARG A 141 3.88 20.61 5.19
C ARG A 141 4.47 21.24 3.92
N TYR A 142 5.79 21.37 3.87
CA TYR A 142 6.50 22.02 2.75
C TYR A 142 6.12 23.48 2.49
N VAL A 143 5.54 24.16 3.45
CA VAL A 143 5.15 25.58 3.32
C VAL A 143 6.35 26.47 2.97
N ASP A 144 7.54 26.15 3.47
CA ASP A 144 8.77 26.90 3.13
C ASP A 144 9.10 26.81 1.63
N LEU A 145 8.82 25.67 0.99
CA LEU A 145 8.97 25.51 -0.46
C LEU A 145 7.88 26.30 -1.20
N ALA A 146 6.67 26.31 -0.69
CA ALA A 146 5.58 27.10 -1.25
C ALA A 146 5.88 28.59 -1.18
N ILE A 147 6.38 29.08 -0.05
CA ILE A 147 6.85 30.45 0.15
C ILE A 147 7.95 30.80 -0.86
N LYS A 148 8.95 29.93 -0.99
CA LYS A 148 10.05 30.13 -1.94
C LYS A 148 9.59 30.16 -3.40
N GLN A 149 8.63 29.32 -3.77
CA GLN A 149 8.08 29.25 -5.13
C GLN A 149 7.18 30.44 -5.43
N LEU A 150 6.35 30.89 -4.47
CA LEU A 150 5.46 32.01 -4.62
C LEU A 150 6.26 33.34 -4.75
N ASN A 151 7.27 33.52 -3.90
CA ASN A 151 8.22 34.63 -3.90
C ASN A 151 7.58 36.04 -4.06
N LYS A 152 6.48 36.29 -3.38
CA LYS A 152 5.71 37.56 -3.41
C LYS A 152 5.22 37.85 -1.99
N GLY A 153 5.12 39.17 -1.67
CA GLY A 153 4.55 39.67 -0.42
C GLY A 153 5.46 39.48 0.81
N LYS A 154 4.93 39.78 1.99
CA LYS A 154 5.59 39.68 3.29
C LYS A 154 4.93 38.54 4.08
N TYR A 155 5.69 37.51 4.40
CA TYR A 155 5.17 36.31 5.04
C TYR A 155 5.07 36.43 6.56
N ILE A 156 3.91 36.07 7.12
CA ILE A 156 3.62 36.07 8.56
C ILE A 156 3.11 34.71 8.96
N SER A 157 3.83 34.03 9.85
CA SER A 157 3.43 32.70 10.33
C SER A 157 2.29 32.80 11.34
N THR A 158 1.39 31.82 11.30
CA THR A 158 0.33 31.65 12.28
C THR A 158 0.17 30.18 12.67
N ASP A 159 -0.36 29.93 13.85
CA ASP A 159 -0.71 28.60 14.36
C ASP A 159 -2.22 28.31 14.35
N SER A 160 -3.03 29.23 13.76
CA SER A 160 -4.48 29.07 13.66
C SER A 160 -4.97 29.51 12.29
N VAL A 161 -5.50 28.58 11.50
CA VAL A 161 -6.11 28.89 10.20
C VAL A 161 -7.44 29.62 10.37
N SER A 162 -8.22 29.27 11.37
CA SER A 162 -9.50 29.96 11.67
C SER A 162 -9.28 31.44 11.98
N HIS A 163 -8.19 31.76 12.69
CA HIS A 163 -7.84 33.15 12.97
C HIS A 163 -7.51 33.95 11.70
N ILE A 164 -6.86 33.32 10.71
CA ILE A 164 -6.55 34.03 9.46
C ILE A 164 -7.80 34.21 8.61
N LEU A 165 -8.65 33.19 8.48
CA LEU A 165 -9.89 33.32 7.72
C LEU A 165 -10.76 34.46 8.30
N SER A 166 -10.85 34.52 9.64
CA SER A 166 -11.51 35.67 10.30
C SER A 166 -10.82 36.99 10.03
N SER A 167 -9.50 37.04 9.91
CA SER A 167 -8.77 38.28 9.59
C SER A 167 -8.96 38.72 8.14
N ILE A 168 -9.13 37.77 7.20
CA ILE A 168 -9.49 38.07 5.81
C ILE A 168 -10.91 38.67 5.72
N ASP A 169 -11.84 38.16 6.53
CA ASP A 169 -13.20 38.68 6.60
C ASP A 169 -13.23 40.12 7.14
N GLN A 170 -12.29 40.49 8.02
CA GLN A 170 -12.17 41.82 8.60
C GLN A 170 -11.40 42.80 7.70
N ASP A 171 -10.37 42.32 7.00
CA ASP A 171 -9.56 43.12 6.08
C ASP A 171 -9.31 42.33 4.77
N PRO A 172 -9.96 42.72 3.67
CA PRO A 172 -9.82 42.07 2.39
C PRO A 172 -8.42 42.16 1.77
N ASN A 173 -7.51 42.98 2.35
CA ASN A 173 -6.11 43.05 1.91
C ASN A 173 -5.21 42.00 2.54
N ASN A 174 -5.73 41.13 3.41
CA ASN A 174 -5.02 39.99 3.94
C ASN A 174 -5.10 38.81 2.97
N TYR A 175 -4.03 37.99 2.96
CA TYR A 175 -3.89 36.84 2.12
C TYR A 175 -3.50 35.64 2.97
N LEU A 176 -3.98 34.43 2.58
CA LEU A 176 -3.63 33.17 3.20
C LEU A 176 -2.95 32.25 2.16
N LEU A 177 -1.74 31.82 2.47
CA LEU A 177 -1.06 30.72 1.78
C LEU A 177 -1.27 29.43 2.59
N ILE A 178 -1.94 28.47 1.99
CA ILE A 178 -2.31 27.22 2.65
C ILE A 178 -2.29 26.07 1.64
N SER A 179 -2.12 24.82 2.10
CA SER A 179 -2.35 23.67 1.22
C SER A 179 -3.80 23.65 0.73
N LYS A 180 -4.02 23.26 -0.51
CA LYS A 180 -5.36 23.16 -1.07
C LYS A 180 -6.22 22.17 -0.29
N ALA A 181 -5.63 21.06 0.14
CA ALA A 181 -6.32 20.06 0.94
C ALA A 181 -6.81 20.63 2.28
N ASP A 182 -5.96 21.38 3.02
CA ASP A 182 -6.36 22.02 4.27
C ASP A 182 -7.45 23.08 4.02
N TYR A 183 -7.31 23.87 2.95
CA TYR A 183 -8.30 24.89 2.59
C TYR A 183 -9.66 24.28 2.27
N ASP A 184 -9.70 23.31 1.35
CA ASP A 184 -10.94 22.65 0.95
C ASP A 184 -11.59 21.94 2.15
N TYR A 185 -10.78 21.28 2.99
CA TYR A 185 -11.26 20.59 4.18
C TYR A 185 -11.92 21.55 5.19
N ILE A 186 -11.32 22.71 5.47
CA ILE A 186 -11.86 23.68 6.41
C ILE A 186 -13.14 24.32 5.87
N ILE A 187 -13.14 24.72 4.60
CA ILE A 187 -14.29 25.36 3.98
C ILE A 187 -15.49 24.41 3.83
N GLU A 188 -15.25 23.12 3.56
CA GLU A 188 -16.32 22.13 3.38
C GLU A 188 -16.84 21.55 4.69
N SER A 189 -15.99 21.48 5.72
CA SER A 189 -16.33 20.85 6.99
C SER A 189 -16.97 21.80 8.00
N THR A 190 -16.95 23.11 7.76
CA THR A 190 -17.48 24.10 8.72
C THR A 190 -18.60 24.93 8.12
N ILE A 191 -19.67 25.14 8.91
CA ILE A 191 -20.75 26.10 8.57
C ILE A 191 -20.27 27.54 8.76
N LEU A 192 -19.14 27.74 9.47
CA LEU A 192 -18.63 29.05 9.85
C LEU A 192 -18.04 29.83 8.67
N TYR A 193 -17.55 29.15 7.65
CA TYR A 193 -16.88 29.75 6.51
C TYR A 193 -17.61 29.42 5.22
N ASN A 194 -18.10 30.44 4.52
CA ASN A 194 -18.74 30.26 3.22
C ASN A 194 -17.68 30.40 2.12
N ARG A 195 -17.58 29.42 1.25
CA ARG A 195 -16.65 29.43 0.10
C ARG A 195 -16.80 30.68 -0.76
N ASP A 196 -18.00 31.21 -0.90
CA ASP A 196 -18.29 32.42 -1.70
C ASP A 196 -17.64 33.68 -1.14
N ASN A 197 -17.25 33.70 0.13
CA ASN A 197 -16.56 34.83 0.77
C ASN A 197 -15.07 34.90 0.41
N TYR A 198 -14.54 33.84 -0.20
CA TYR A 198 -13.11 33.73 -0.49
C TYR A 198 -12.89 33.48 -1.98
N LYS A 199 -11.77 33.95 -2.50
CA LYS A 199 -11.31 33.65 -3.85
C LYS A 199 -9.86 33.18 -3.84
N VAL A 200 -9.57 32.19 -4.68
CA VAL A 200 -8.23 31.72 -4.96
C VAL A 200 -7.60 32.58 -6.05
N ILE A 201 -6.51 33.29 -5.71
CA ILE A 201 -5.76 34.13 -6.65
C ILE A 201 -4.75 33.29 -7.44
N LYS A 202 -4.12 32.31 -6.77
CA LYS A 202 -3.11 31.46 -7.36
C LYS A 202 -3.25 30.05 -6.80
N GLU A 203 -3.18 29.07 -7.69
CA GLU A 203 -2.97 27.65 -7.37
C GLU A 203 -1.67 27.20 -8.01
N PHE A 204 -0.86 26.43 -7.27
CA PHE A 204 0.41 25.91 -7.75
C PHE A 204 0.82 24.67 -6.95
N THR A 205 1.60 23.81 -7.59
CA THR A 205 2.08 22.56 -6.99
C THR A 205 3.53 22.72 -6.52
N VAL A 206 3.80 22.26 -5.32
CA VAL A 206 5.14 22.13 -4.76
C VAL A 206 5.54 20.64 -4.81
N GLU A 207 6.70 20.36 -5.37
CA GLU A 207 7.25 18.99 -5.40
C GLU A 207 8.44 18.90 -4.46
N TYR A 208 8.44 17.85 -3.65
CA TYR A 208 9.55 17.49 -2.77
C TYR A 208 9.96 16.04 -3.03
N LYS A 209 11.27 15.82 -3.15
CA LYS A 209 11.83 14.47 -3.25
C LYS A 209 12.32 14.02 -1.91
N GLU A 210 11.69 12.99 -1.37
CA GLU A 210 12.12 12.32 -0.14
C GLU A 210 12.85 11.03 -0.48
N GLU A 211 14.06 10.86 0.06
CA GLU A 211 14.79 9.60 -0.08
C GLU A 211 14.11 8.53 0.78
N ILE A 212 13.79 7.40 0.16
CA ILE A 212 13.21 6.27 0.86
C ILE A 212 14.31 5.60 1.68
N ASN A 213 14.00 5.28 2.94
CA ASN A 213 14.91 4.55 3.80
C ASN A 213 15.23 3.16 3.19
N ASN A 214 16.49 2.95 2.81
CA ASN A 214 16.99 1.72 2.18
C ASN A 214 17.54 0.71 3.20
N GLU A 215 17.41 0.96 4.50
CA GLU A 215 17.94 0.08 5.52
C GLU A 215 17.17 -1.25 5.59
N VAL A 216 17.89 -2.35 5.38
CA VAL A 216 17.33 -3.69 5.47
C VAL A 216 17.52 -4.21 6.90
N LYS A 217 16.43 -4.31 7.66
CA LYS A 217 16.38 -4.75 9.07
C LYS A 217 15.81 -6.18 9.17
N ASP A 218 15.83 -6.74 10.38
CA ASP A 218 15.14 -8.00 10.67
C ASP A 218 13.69 -7.79 11.08
N SER A 219 13.34 -6.62 11.58
CA SER A 219 11.98 -6.25 11.97
C SER A 219 11.51 -4.97 11.32
N TYR A 220 10.21 -4.90 11.04
CA TYR A 220 9.54 -3.74 10.43
C TYR A 220 8.16 -3.55 11.04
N THR A 221 7.76 -2.29 11.20
CA THR A 221 6.38 -1.90 11.45
C THR A 221 5.83 -1.16 10.23
N ILE A 222 4.78 -1.71 9.65
CA ILE A 222 4.14 -1.23 8.43
C ILE A 222 2.74 -0.73 8.80
N TYR A 223 2.43 0.51 8.45
CA TYR A 223 1.08 1.06 8.58
C TYR A 223 0.30 0.84 7.29
N LEU A 224 -0.63 -0.10 7.32
CA LEU A 224 -1.60 -0.34 6.26
C LEU A 224 -2.88 0.44 6.55
N ASN A 225 -3.25 1.35 5.68
CA ASN A 225 -4.52 2.06 5.79
C ASN A 225 -5.36 1.93 4.52
N GLY A 226 -6.67 1.94 4.72
CA GLY A 226 -7.65 1.93 3.64
C GLY A 226 -8.41 3.24 3.61
N THR A 227 -8.41 3.92 2.47
CA THR A 227 -9.19 5.14 2.30
C THR A 227 -10.62 4.82 1.88
N ASP A 228 -11.52 5.74 2.18
CA ASP A 228 -12.88 5.73 1.65
C ASP A 228 -12.87 5.91 0.11
N PHE A 229 -14.05 5.98 -0.49
CA PHE A 229 -14.20 6.15 -1.94
C PHE A 229 -13.70 7.52 -2.44
N THR A 230 -13.61 8.54 -1.58
CA THR A 230 -13.06 9.86 -1.92
C THR A 230 -11.54 9.84 -1.95
N GLY A 231 -10.91 8.83 -1.34
CA GLY A 231 -9.46 8.75 -1.16
C GLY A 231 -8.93 9.60 -0.01
N VAL A 232 -9.82 10.28 0.73
CA VAL A 232 -9.47 11.27 1.77
C VAL A 232 -9.49 10.65 3.16
N MET A 233 -10.61 10.03 3.56
CA MET A 233 -10.79 9.55 4.92
C MET A 233 -10.12 8.18 5.13
N ARG A 234 -9.45 7.97 6.27
CA ARG A 234 -8.82 6.70 6.65
C ARG A 234 -9.83 5.80 7.37
N ASP A 235 -10.57 5.02 6.59
CA ASP A 235 -11.62 4.15 7.12
C ASP A 235 -11.10 2.86 7.76
N PHE A 236 -9.89 2.43 7.37
CA PHE A 236 -9.25 1.23 7.89
C PHE A 236 -7.81 1.55 8.30
N ASN A 237 -7.41 1.14 9.52
CA ASN A 237 -6.10 1.40 10.07
C ASN A 237 -5.55 0.14 10.75
N LEU A 238 -4.44 -0.38 10.24
CA LEU A 238 -3.78 -1.59 10.72
C LEU A 238 -2.27 -1.38 10.78
N LEU A 239 -1.66 -1.62 11.93
CA LEU A 239 -0.22 -1.80 12.01
C LEU A 239 0.12 -3.28 11.88
N ILE A 240 1.10 -3.59 11.05
CA ILE A 240 1.64 -4.92 10.86
C ILE A 240 3.11 -4.88 11.30
N THR A 241 3.42 -5.46 12.46
CA THR A 241 4.79 -5.57 12.95
C THR A 241 5.30 -6.96 12.65
N ILE A 242 6.39 -7.05 11.89
CA ILE A 242 6.96 -8.31 11.39
C ILE A 242 8.40 -8.42 11.87
N ASN A 243 8.76 -9.57 12.43
CA ASN A 243 10.16 -9.95 12.64
C ASN A 243 10.49 -11.18 11.81
N THR A 244 11.31 -10.99 10.78
CA THR A 244 11.69 -12.04 9.82
C THR A 244 12.64 -13.08 10.40
N LYS A 245 13.35 -12.76 11.49
CA LYS A 245 14.27 -13.65 12.17
C LYS A 245 13.54 -14.59 13.14
N THR A 246 12.67 -14.05 13.97
CA THR A 246 11.89 -14.83 14.95
C THR A 246 10.58 -15.37 14.40
N LYS A 247 10.22 -15.00 13.14
CA LYS A 247 8.99 -15.44 12.46
C LYS A 247 7.72 -15.04 13.19
N LYS A 248 7.71 -13.86 13.79
CA LYS A 248 6.56 -13.32 14.49
C LYS A 248 5.92 -12.19 13.68
N ILE A 249 4.60 -12.21 13.60
CA ILE A 249 3.78 -11.15 13.03
C ILE A 249 2.74 -10.74 14.07
N LEU A 250 2.71 -9.45 14.40
CA LEU A 250 1.65 -8.86 15.20
C LEU A 250 0.83 -7.89 14.34
N THR A 251 -0.47 -8.09 14.28
CA THR A 251 -1.39 -7.14 13.69
C THR A 251 -2.09 -6.33 14.79
N THR A 252 -2.04 -5.01 14.69
CA THR A 252 -2.68 -4.08 15.64
C THR A 252 -3.71 -3.26 14.88
N SER A 253 -4.99 -3.54 15.10
CA SER A 253 -6.09 -2.78 14.51
C SER A 253 -6.45 -1.58 15.36
N ILE A 254 -6.69 -0.45 14.72
CA ILE A 254 -6.96 0.83 15.36
C ILE A 254 -8.28 1.38 14.83
N LEU A 255 -9.19 1.75 15.74
CA LEU A 255 -10.47 2.35 15.38
C LEU A 255 -10.24 3.68 14.65
N ARG A 256 -10.97 3.89 13.55
CA ARG A 256 -10.88 5.13 12.78
C ARG A 256 -11.30 6.37 13.56
N GLY A 257 -12.17 6.20 14.55
CA GLY A 257 -12.65 7.26 15.44
C GLY A 257 -11.69 7.62 16.57
N TYR A 258 -10.50 7.00 16.67
CA TYR A 258 -9.52 7.34 17.73
C TYR A 258 -9.17 8.80 17.70
N TYR A 259 -9.46 9.49 18.82
CA TYR A 259 -9.16 10.91 19.04
C TYR A 259 -7.77 11.02 19.65
N ILE A 260 -6.81 11.36 18.82
CA ILE A 260 -5.38 11.30 19.15
C ILE A 260 -4.69 12.62 18.89
N ASP A 261 -3.52 12.79 19.49
CA ASP A 261 -2.65 13.92 19.21
C ASP A 261 -2.19 13.91 17.76
N VAL A 262 -2.22 15.08 17.14
CA VAL A 262 -1.71 15.34 15.79
C VAL A 262 -0.50 16.27 15.90
N PRO A 263 0.73 15.74 16.05
CA PRO A 263 1.91 16.53 16.33
C PRO A 263 2.18 17.60 15.28
N ALA A 264 1.98 17.26 14.01
CA ALA A 264 2.17 18.17 12.88
C ALA A 264 1.31 19.44 12.96
N TYR A 265 0.16 19.38 13.63
CA TYR A 265 -0.80 20.49 13.72
C TYR A 265 -1.00 21.01 15.15
N ASN A 266 -0.24 20.45 16.12
CA ASN A 266 -0.35 20.81 17.54
C ASN A 266 -1.80 20.80 18.05
N THR A 267 -2.59 19.83 17.65
CA THR A 267 -4.00 19.65 17.98
C THR A 267 -4.33 18.20 18.23
N LYS A 268 -5.60 17.90 18.44
CA LYS A 268 -6.16 16.54 18.43
C LYS A 268 -7.20 16.43 17.35
N ASP A 269 -7.28 15.24 16.75
CA ASP A 269 -8.33 14.92 15.78
C ASP A 269 -8.56 13.40 15.73
N THR A 270 -9.61 12.98 15.01
CA THR A 270 -9.87 11.55 14.76
C THR A 270 -8.90 11.01 13.72
N LEU A 271 -8.42 9.79 13.93
CA LEU A 271 -7.50 9.12 13.00
C LEU A 271 -8.05 9.09 11.56
N MET A 272 -9.38 8.96 11.42
CA MET A 272 -10.06 8.99 10.13
C MET A 272 -9.78 10.30 9.37
N CYS A 273 -9.87 11.44 10.04
CA CYS A 273 -9.71 12.76 9.43
C CYS A 273 -8.26 13.06 9.05
N LEU A 274 -7.28 12.39 9.67
CA LEU A 274 -5.86 12.62 9.37
C LEU A 274 -5.48 12.27 7.93
N GLY A 275 -6.32 11.50 7.23
CA GLY A 275 -6.15 11.24 5.81
C GLY A 275 -6.31 12.47 4.92
N ALA A 276 -7.10 13.45 5.36
CA ALA A 276 -7.30 14.70 4.63
C ALA A 276 -6.08 15.62 4.64
N TYR A 277 -5.21 15.49 5.65
CA TYR A 277 -4.03 16.35 5.78
C TYR A 277 -2.87 15.92 4.88
N ASP A 278 -2.18 14.86 5.29
CA ASP A 278 -1.07 14.26 4.56
C ASP A 278 -0.90 12.80 5.02
N SER A 279 -0.41 11.94 4.15
CA SER A 279 -0.18 10.52 4.47
C SER A 279 0.77 10.29 5.66
N ASN A 280 1.70 11.21 5.91
CA ASN A 280 2.64 11.12 7.03
C ASN A 280 2.06 11.64 8.34
N VAL A 281 1.01 12.46 8.33
CA VAL A 281 0.36 12.98 9.55
C VAL A 281 -0.23 11.83 10.38
N SER A 282 -0.92 10.91 9.72
CA SER A 282 -1.44 9.71 10.38
C SER A 282 -0.32 8.83 10.96
N LYS A 283 0.79 8.68 10.23
CA LYS A 283 1.97 7.95 10.68
C LYS A 283 2.55 8.57 11.96
N GLU A 284 2.84 9.87 11.94
CA GLU A 284 3.41 10.59 13.09
C GLU A 284 2.49 10.54 14.32
N ALA A 285 1.17 10.67 14.12
CA ALA A 285 0.20 10.56 15.18
C ALA A 285 0.18 9.17 15.83
N LEU A 286 0.26 8.11 15.01
CA LEU A 286 0.33 6.72 15.49
C LEU A 286 1.68 6.40 16.15
N GLU A 287 2.79 6.92 15.63
CA GLU A 287 4.12 6.79 16.26
C GLU A 287 4.13 7.40 17.67
N LYS A 288 3.49 8.59 17.83
CA LYS A 288 3.34 9.22 19.15
C LYS A 288 2.42 8.42 20.06
N LEU A 289 1.26 7.97 19.57
CA LEU A 289 0.29 7.20 20.34
C LEU A 289 0.90 5.91 20.91
N LEU A 290 1.61 5.15 20.05
CA LEU A 290 2.13 3.83 20.39
C LEU A 290 3.58 3.83 20.85
N ASN A 291 4.22 5.01 20.92
CA ASN A 291 5.66 5.16 21.23
C ASN A 291 6.52 4.14 20.46
N THR A 292 6.28 4.02 19.17
CA THR A 292 6.98 3.10 18.26
C THR A 292 7.23 3.77 16.91
N LYS A 293 8.28 3.37 16.22
CA LYS A 293 8.56 3.85 14.87
C LYS A 293 7.81 3.03 13.85
N ILE A 294 7.16 3.70 12.91
CA ILE A 294 6.55 3.10 11.72
C ILE A 294 7.54 3.23 10.56
N ASP A 295 8.00 2.11 10.04
CA ASP A 295 9.01 2.10 8.98
C ASP A 295 8.41 2.47 7.62
N TYR A 296 7.22 1.94 7.31
CA TYR A 296 6.58 2.12 6.00
C TYR A 296 5.08 2.32 6.12
N VAL A 297 4.54 3.03 5.12
CA VAL A 297 3.10 3.24 4.93
C VAL A 297 2.64 2.55 3.65
N VAL A 298 1.50 1.90 3.71
CA VAL A 298 0.79 1.33 2.55
C VAL A 298 -0.62 1.88 2.55
N ASN A 299 -0.97 2.66 1.54
CA ASN A 299 -2.32 3.20 1.37
C ASN A 299 -3.05 2.40 0.30
N VAL A 300 -4.24 1.92 0.62
CA VAL A 300 -5.11 1.17 -0.30
C VAL A 300 -6.44 1.92 -0.46
N ASN A 301 -6.92 2.07 -1.67
CA ASN A 301 -8.26 2.61 -1.90
C ASN A 301 -9.31 1.51 -1.76
N THR A 302 -10.46 1.82 -1.18
CA THR A 302 -11.56 0.85 -0.97
C THR A 302 -12.06 0.22 -2.29
N ASN A 303 -12.08 1.00 -3.39
CA ASN A 303 -12.47 0.47 -4.70
C ASN A 303 -11.47 -0.57 -5.24
N SER A 304 -10.21 -0.44 -4.85
CA SER A 304 -9.14 -1.38 -5.21
C SER A 304 -9.38 -2.79 -4.66
N LEU A 305 -10.14 -2.93 -3.57
CA LEU A 305 -10.49 -4.23 -3.00
C LEU A 305 -11.28 -5.09 -3.99
N VAL A 306 -12.20 -4.48 -4.75
CA VAL A 306 -13.01 -5.18 -5.75
C VAL A 306 -12.11 -5.73 -6.85
N ASP A 307 -11.26 -4.87 -7.42
CA ASP A 307 -10.37 -5.24 -8.52
C ASP A 307 -9.35 -6.32 -8.11
N ILE A 308 -8.81 -6.21 -6.89
CA ILE A 308 -7.90 -7.20 -6.31
C ILE A 308 -8.58 -8.56 -6.20
N VAL A 309 -9.76 -8.61 -5.56
CA VAL A 309 -10.47 -9.87 -5.32
C VAL A 309 -10.94 -10.49 -6.63
N ASP A 310 -11.47 -9.71 -7.56
CA ASP A 310 -11.96 -10.24 -8.83
C ASP A 310 -10.83 -10.78 -9.71
N THR A 311 -9.62 -10.20 -9.60
CA THR A 311 -8.44 -10.70 -10.34
C THR A 311 -7.90 -12.00 -9.77
N ILE A 312 -7.78 -12.12 -8.44
CA ILE A 312 -7.26 -13.34 -7.80
C ILE A 312 -8.30 -14.45 -7.72
N GLY A 313 -9.54 -14.14 -8.05
CA GLY A 313 -10.72 -14.98 -7.86
C GLY A 313 -11.33 -14.78 -6.47
N LYS A 314 -12.53 -15.33 -6.27
CA LYS A 314 -13.26 -15.23 -5.00
C LYS A 314 -12.38 -15.54 -3.79
N VAL A 315 -12.53 -14.79 -2.72
CA VAL A 315 -11.76 -14.95 -1.48
C VAL A 315 -12.59 -15.60 -0.38
N GLU A 316 -11.95 -16.49 0.37
CA GLU A 316 -12.57 -17.11 1.53
C GLU A 316 -12.72 -16.11 2.67
N PHE A 317 -13.92 -15.99 3.19
CA PHE A 317 -14.23 -15.26 4.41
C PHE A 317 -15.05 -16.16 5.34
N CYS A 318 -14.67 -16.19 6.62
CA CYS A 318 -15.32 -17.00 7.65
C CYS A 318 -16.04 -16.10 8.64
N SER A 319 -17.37 -16.21 8.70
CA SER A 319 -18.19 -15.49 9.68
C SER A 319 -18.57 -16.36 10.87
N ASP A 320 -18.50 -15.79 12.08
CA ASP A 320 -18.88 -16.48 13.32
C ASP A 320 -20.41 -16.55 13.52
N TYR A 321 -21.14 -15.70 12.80
CA TYR A 321 -22.61 -15.61 12.83
C TYR A 321 -23.15 -15.09 11.50
N SER A 322 -24.44 -15.31 11.24
CA SER A 322 -25.07 -14.79 10.02
C SER A 322 -25.50 -13.33 10.18
N PHE A 323 -25.35 -12.53 9.13
CA PHE A 323 -25.80 -11.14 9.07
C PHE A 323 -26.14 -10.73 7.64
N THR A 324 -26.92 -9.65 7.49
CA THR A 324 -27.19 -9.03 6.18
C THR A 324 -26.49 -7.69 6.12
N THR A 325 -25.84 -7.38 5.00
CA THR A 325 -25.16 -6.09 4.84
C THR A 325 -26.16 -4.94 4.73
N THR A 326 -25.81 -3.80 5.29
CA THR A 326 -26.58 -2.55 5.13
C THR A 326 -26.41 -1.97 3.74
N HIS A 327 -25.16 -2.04 3.22
CA HIS A 327 -24.80 -1.61 1.88
C HIS A 327 -25.23 -2.65 0.85
N ILE A 328 -25.72 -2.14 -0.29
CA ILE A 328 -26.03 -2.96 -1.46
C ILE A 328 -24.75 -3.38 -2.20
N LEU A 329 -24.85 -4.44 -2.98
CA LEU A 329 -23.78 -4.91 -3.84
C LEU A 329 -23.59 -3.94 -5.03
N THR A 330 -22.64 -3.03 -4.90
CA THR A 330 -22.31 -2.07 -5.96
C THR A 330 -20.86 -1.60 -5.83
N THR A 331 -20.24 -1.30 -6.94
CA THR A 331 -18.96 -0.56 -7.00
C THR A 331 -19.17 0.94 -6.86
N ASN A 332 -20.40 1.44 -7.07
CA ASN A 332 -20.76 2.86 -7.03
C ASN A 332 -21.42 3.18 -5.66
N THR A 333 -20.74 3.90 -4.80
CA THR A 333 -20.89 3.77 -3.36
C THR A 333 -21.93 4.65 -2.68
N TYR A 334 -22.49 5.67 -3.33
CA TYR A 334 -23.25 6.68 -2.59
C TYR A 334 -24.72 6.89 -2.95
N ASN A 335 -25.15 6.55 -4.16
CA ASN A 335 -26.49 6.92 -4.64
C ASN A 335 -27.41 5.77 -5.05
N ASP A 336 -26.94 4.52 -5.01
CA ASP A 336 -27.75 3.40 -5.43
C ASP A 336 -28.56 2.86 -4.24
N LYS A 337 -29.82 3.29 -4.16
CA LYS A 337 -30.77 2.79 -3.14
C LYS A 337 -31.48 1.49 -3.56
N ASN A 338 -31.32 1.06 -4.81
CA ASN A 338 -32.07 -0.03 -5.44
C ASN A 338 -31.18 -1.24 -5.78
N GLY A 339 -30.43 -1.77 -4.85
CA GLY A 339 -29.59 -2.95 -5.06
C GLY A 339 -29.86 -4.09 -4.08
N THR A 340 -29.31 -5.25 -4.37
CA THR A 340 -29.41 -6.43 -3.51
C THR A 340 -28.44 -6.31 -2.34
N LYS A 341 -28.92 -6.53 -1.12
CA LYS A 341 -28.09 -6.67 0.07
C LYS A 341 -27.53 -8.09 0.15
N LEU A 342 -26.30 -8.21 0.65
CA LEU A 342 -25.65 -9.50 0.82
C LEU A 342 -26.10 -10.15 2.13
N TYR A 343 -26.59 -11.38 2.07
CA TYR A 343 -26.72 -12.23 3.23
C TYR A 343 -25.46 -13.06 3.42
N VAL A 344 -24.75 -12.81 4.50
CA VAL A 344 -23.55 -13.54 4.91
C VAL A 344 -23.97 -14.62 5.90
N GLU A 345 -23.81 -15.89 5.51
CA GLU A 345 -24.13 -17.01 6.36
C GLU A 345 -22.95 -17.34 7.30
N LYS A 346 -23.25 -17.83 8.51
CA LYS A 346 -22.25 -18.36 9.43
C LYS A 346 -21.42 -19.48 8.77
N GLY A 347 -20.11 -19.46 8.97
CA GLY A 347 -19.17 -20.42 8.39
C GLY A 347 -18.27 -19.77 7.33
N CYS A 348 -17.50 -20.61 6.64
CA CYS A 348 -16.55 -20.15 5.62
C CYS A 348 -17.16 -20.30 4.22
N ARG A 349 -17.11 -19.22 3.45
CA ARG A 349 -17.56 -19.19 2.04
C ARG A 349 -16.64 -18.31 1.21
N GLU A 350 -16.67 -18.50 -0.11
CA GLU A 350 -15.95 -17.65 -1.07
C GLU A 350 -16.86 -16.51 -1.55
N TYR A 351 -16.30 -15.27 -1.55
CA TYR A 351 -16.98 -14.04 -1.95
C TYR A 351 -16.25 -13.33 -3.08
N SER A 352 -16.99 -12.74 -4.02
CA SER A 352 -16.51 -11.88 -5.09
C SER A 352 -16.04 -10.52 -4.57
N GLY A 353 -15.43 -9.69 -5.42
CA GLY A 353 -14.95 -8.38 -5.03
C GLY A 353 -16.01 -7.46 -4.46
N VAL A 354 -17.18 -7.36 -5.12
CA VAL A 354 -18.29 -6.52 -4.62
C VAL A 354 -18.89 -7.07 -3.32
N GLU A 355 -18.94 -8.38 -3.15
CA GLU A 355 -19.38 -9.00 -1.91
C GLU A 355 -18.38 -8.78 -0.76
N ALA A 356 -17.08 -8.92 -1.05
CA ALA A 356 -16.01 -8.63 -0.10
C ALA A 356 -16.03 -7.15 0.33
N LEU A 357 -16.29 -6.23 -0.62
CA LEU A 357 -16.44 -4.80 -0.31
C LEU A 357 -17.66 -4.55 0.60
N ALA A 358 -18.81 -5.19 0.32
CA ALA A 358 -19.99 -5.06 1.17
C ALA A 358 -19.74 -5.57 2.60
N ILE A 359 -19.00 -6.69 2.75
CA ILE A 359 -18.58 -7.23 4.05
C ILE A 359 -17.62 -6.28 4.77
N ALA A 360 -16.61 -5.74 4.05
CA ALA A 360 -15.61 -4.83 4.61
C ALA A 360 -16.21 -3.50 5.10
N ARG A 361 -17.34 -3.08 4.53
CA ARG A 361 -18.05 -1.83 4.87
C ARG A 361 -19.16 -2.03 5.89
N GLU A 362 -19.60 -3.27 6.14
CA GLU A 362 -20.69 -3.54 7.07
C GLU A 362 -20.31 -3.15 8.49
N ARG A 363 -21.23 -2.50 9.17
CA ARG A 363 -21.06 -1.98 10.52
C ARG A 363 -22.33 -2.16 11.36
N LEU A 364 -23.46 -1.70 10.84
CA LEU A 364 -24.70 -1.53 11.60
C LEU A 364 -25.35 -2.87 12.01
N ASN A 365 -25.20 -3.90 11.19
CA ASN A 365 -25.77 -5.23 11.46
C ASN A 365 -24.74 -6.21 12.08
N LEU A 366 -23.60 -5.70 12.53
CA LEU A 366 -22.62 -6.50 13.27
C LEU A 366 -22.83 -6.35 14.77
N LYS A 367 -22.54 -7.42 15.53
CA LYS A 367 -22.71 -7.45 17.00
C LYS A 367 -21.92 -6.35 17.71
N ASN A 368 -20.74 -6.02 17.19
CA ASN A 368 -19.83 -5.06 17.77
C ASN A 368 -19.64 -3.81 16.89
N ASN A 369 -20.59 -3.51 15.99
CA ASN A 369 -20.56 -2.34 15.11
C ASN A 369 -19.19 -2.15 14.42
N GLU A 370 -18.52 -1.04 14.71
CA GLU A 370 -17.21 -0.67 14.12
C GLU A 370 -16.12 -1.70 14.44
N ARG A 371 -16.12 -2.27 15.63
CA ARG A 371 -15.15 -3.31 16.04
C ARG A 371 -15.33 -4.58 15.22
N GLY A 372 -16.58 -5.00 14.99
CA GLY A 372 -16.90 -6.14 14.12
C GLY A 372 -16.49 -5.89 12.66
N ARG A 373 -16.58 -4.65 12.18
CA ARG A 373 -16.09 -4.27 10.85
C ARG A 373 -14.58 -4.47 10.72
N LEU A 374 -13.82 -4.04 11.72
CA LEU A 374 -12.36 -4.24 11.72
C LEU A 374 -11.97 -5.72 11.71
N GLU A 375 -12.65 -6.55 12.50
CA GLU A 375 -12.45 -8.01 12.49
C GLU A 375 -12.75 -8.62 11.12
N ASN A 376 -13.82 -8.18 10.46
CA ASN A 376 -14.15 -8.63 9.11
C ASN A 376 -13.08 -8.22 8.09
N CYS A 377 -12.56 -6.99 8.17
CA CYS A 377 -11.46 -6.52 7.32
C CYS A 377 -10.19 -7.37 7.50
N GLN A 378 -9.81 -7.71 8.73
CA GLN A 378 -8.66 -8.59 9.00
C GLN A 378 -8.86 -9.98 8.41
N LYS A 379 -10.05 -10.57 8.55
CA LYS A 379 -10.40 -11.87 7.96
C LYS A 379 -10.32 -11.83 6.43
N LEU A 380 -10.83 -10.77 5.81
CA LEU A 380 -10.75 -10.57 4.36
C LEU A 380 -9.30 -10.43 3.87
N ILE A 381 -8.47 -9.64 4.55
CA ILE A 381 -7.03 -9.50 4.22
C ILE A 381 -6.34 -10.85 4.29
N SER A 382 -6.61 -11.64 5.32
CA SER A 382 -6.06 -12.99 5.46
C SER A 382 -6.51 -13.90 4.30
N GLY A 383 -7.77 -13.83 3.90
CA GLY A 383 -8.32 -14.55 2.73
C GLY A 383 -7.66 -14.14 1.42
N ILE A 384 -7.43 -12.84 1.21
CA ILE A 384 -6.75 -12.28 0.02
C ILE A 384 -5.31 -12.80 -0.05
N ILE A 385 -4.56 -12.74 1.05
CA ILE A 385 -3.18 -13.24 1.12
C ILE A 385 -3.15 -14.73 0.77
N LYS A 386 -4.00 -15.54 1.40
CA LYS A 386 -4.10 -16.97 1.15
C LYS A 386 -4.44 -17.28 -0.32
N LYS A 387 -5.40 -16.55 -0.90
CA LYS A 387 -5.83 -16.74 -2.30
C LYS A 387 -4.75 -16.33 -3.29
N THR A 388 -4.05 -15.21 -3.05
CA THR A 388 -2.95 -14.75 -3.91
C THR A 388 -1.83 -15.79 -4.02
N MET A 389 -1.60 -16.55 -2.95
CA MET A 389 -0.56 -17.59 -2.89
C MET A 389 -0.97 -18.94 -3.47
N THR A 390 -2.15 -19.07 -4.07
CA THR A 390 -2.57 -20.31 -4.75
C THR A 390 -1.76 -20.57 -6.01
N THR A 391 -1.60 -21.84 -6.38
CA THR A 391 -0.88 -22.25 -7.60
C THR A 391 -1.44 -21.57 -8.86
N THR A 392 -2.76 -21.43 -8.96
CA THR A 392 -3.42 -20.78 -10.10
C THR A 392 -2.99 -19.33 -10.24
N ASN A 393 -3.02 -18.55 -9.14
CA ASN A 393 -2.62 -17.14 -9.16
C ASN A 393 -1.11 -16.98 -9.34
N LEU A 394 -0.31 -17.92 -8.85
CA LEU A 394 1.11 -17.95 -9.12
C LEU A 394 1.42 -18.25 -10.60
N LEU A 395 0.60 -19.05 -11.29
CA LEU A 395 0.73 -19.28 -12.73
C LEU A 395 0.29 -18.07 -13.57
N ASN A 396 -0.72 -17.33 -13.10
CA ASN A 396 -1.23 -16.11 -13.74
C ASN A 396 -0.66 -14.83 -13.08
N PHE A 397 0.54 -14.93 -12.56
CA PHE A 397 1.17 -13.90 -11.72
C PHE A 397 1.26 -12.52 -12.37
N ASP A 398 1.40 -12.44 -13.69
CA ASP A 398 1.43 -11.17 -14.42
C ASP A 398 0.06 -10.46 -14.42
N GLU A 399 -1.05 -11.19 -14.50
CA GLU A 399 -2.39 -10.60 -14.37
C GLU A 399 -2.61 -10.08 -12.95
N VAL A 400 -2.21 -10.88 -11.95
CA VAL A 400 -2.28 -10.48 -10.54
C VAL A 400 -1.42 -9.25 -10.27
N LEU A 401 -0.18 -9.20 -10.77
CA LEU A 401 0.69 -8.03 -10.60
C LEU A 401 0.14 -6.79 -11.29
N ASN A 402 -0.38 -6.94 -12.51
CA ASN A 402 -0.93 -5.81 -13.26
C ASN A 402 -2.18 -5.25 -12.59
N SER A 403 -3.05 -6.10 -12.02
CA SER A 403 -4.23 -5.65 -11.28
C SER A 403 -3.88 -4.85 -10.02
N TYR A 404 -2.76 -5.15 -9.38
CA TYR A 404 -2.30 -4.40 -8.20
C TYR A 404 -1.67 -3.06 -8.55
N THR A 405 -1.30 -2.85 -9.82
CA THR A 405 -0.65 -1.61 -10.24
C THR A 405 -1.60 -0.41 -10.13
N GLY A 406 -1.24 0.57 -9.30
CA GLY A 406 -2.03 1.78 -9.09
C GLY A 406 -3.15 1.65 -8.07
N LEU A 407 -3.36 0.46 -7.49
CA LEU A 407 -4.38 0.23 -6.45
C LEU A 407 -3.88 0.58 -5.04
N TYR A 408 -2.59 0.73 -4.87
CA TYR A 408 -1.98 1.16 -3.61
C TYR A 408 -0.78 2.08 -3.87
N THR A 409 -0.46 2.87 -2.85
CA THR A 409 0.78 3.64 -2.78
C THR A 409 1.57 3.22 -1.56
N THR A 410 2.90 3.26 -1.65
CA THR A 410 3.78 2.91 -0.54
C THR A 410 5.12 3.62 -0.65
N ASP A 411 5.70 3.92 0.52
CA ASP A 411 7.07 4.38 0.70
C ASP A 411 8.06 3.23 0.97
N MET A 412 7.59 1.96 0.89
CA MET A 412 8.45 0.80 1.05
C MET A 412 9.42 0.67 -0.12
N ASN A 413 10.68 0.38 0.20
CA ASN A 413 11.65 0.15 -0.85
C ASN A 413 11.65 -1.31 -1.33
N ARG A 414 12.20 -1.50 -2.53
CA ARG A 414 12.31 -2.79 -3.20
C ARG A 414 13.01 -3.86 -2.35
N ASN A 415 14.14 -3.49 -1.70
CA ASN A 415 14.97 -4.47 -1.00
C ASN A 415 14.24 -5.04 0.24
N VAL A 416 13.48 -4.18 0.93
CA VAL A 416 12.66 -4.59 2.07
C VAL A 416 11.53 -5.52 1.61
N LEU A 417 10.79 -5.14 0.56
CA LEU A 417 9.77 -6.03 -0.02
C LEU A 417 10.35 -7.40 -0.36
N THR A 418 11.47 -7.42 -1.08
CA THR A 418 12.15 -8.64 -1.50
C THR A 418 12.53 -9.51 -0.30
N LYS A 419 13.07 -8.90 0.77
CA LYS A 419 13.40 -9.61 2.01
C LYS A 419 12.17 -10.19 2.69
N LEU A 420 11.08 -9.41 2.81
CA LEU A 420 9.83 -9.88 3.42
C LEU A 420 9.24 -11.06 2.65
N VAL A 421 9.13 -10.94 1.33
CA VAL A 421 8.61 -12.01 0.45
C VAL A 421 9.50 -13.25 0.52
N LYS A 422 10.83 -13.10 0.41
CA LYS A 422 11.80 -14.21 0.50
C LYS A 422 11.69 -14.92 1.85
N SER A 423 11.60 -14.17 2.95
CA SER A 423 11.46 -14.75 4.30
C SER A 423 10.13 -15.51 4.45
N TYR A 424 9.04 -14.96 3.94
CA TYR A 424 7.73 -15.62 3.99
C TYR A 424 7.71 -16.91 3.18
N ILE A 425 8.18 -16.90 1.92
CA ILE A 425 8.26 -18.10 1.07
C ILE A 425 9.16 -19.18 1.69
N SER A 426 10.24 -18.77 2.38
CA SER A 426 11.16 -19.72 3.01
C SER A 426 10.50 -20.55 4.10
N ASP A 427 9.64 -19.92 4.91
CA ASP A 427 9.21 -20.44 6.20
C ASP A 427 7.76 -20.07 6.56
N TYR A 428 6.86 -19.99 5.58
CA TYR A 428 5.49 -19.50 5.79
C TYR A 428 4.72 -20.28 6.89
N ASN A 429 4.98 -21.59 7.03
CA ASN A 429 4.34 -22.43 8.06
C ASN A 429 4.87 -22.17 9.49
N ASN A 430 5.98 -21.45 9.62
CA ASN A 430 6.63 -21.20 10.91
C ASN A 430 6.33 -19.77 11.44
N TYR A 431 5.59 -18.96 10.68
CA TYR A 431 5.20 -17.65 11.17
C TYR A 431 4.06 -17.76 12.18
N GLU A 432 4.32 -17.23 13.38
CA GLU A 432 3.32 -17.03 14.42
C GLU A 432 2.63 -15.68 14.20
N ILE A 433 1.32 -15.72 13.93
CA ILE A 433 0.52 -14.51 13.70
C ILE A 433 -0.35 -14.29 14.92
N THR A 434 -0.19 -13.14 15.56
CA THR A 434 -1.01 -12.68 16.68
C THR A 434 -1.69 -11.36 16.35
N SER A 435 -2.80 -11.07 17.04
CA SER A 435 -3.58 -9.86 16.78
C SER A 435 -3.95 -9.16 18.09
N ILE A 436 -4.02 -7.84 18.04
CA ILE A 436 -4.58 -7.00 19.09
C ILE A 436 -5.49 -5.96 18.44
N ASN A 437 -6.64 -5.71 19.05
CA ASN A 437 -7.57 -4.68 18.61
C ASN A 437 -7.58 -3.58 19.67
N LEU A 438 -7.21 -2.36 19.29
CA LEU A 438 -7.30 -1.22 20.16
C LEU A 438 -8.75 -0.76 20.29
N ASP A 439 -9.17 -0.48 21.50
CA ASP A 439 -10.51 -0.07 21.88
C ASP A 439 -10.50 1.15 22.81
N GLY A 440 -11.68 1.68 23.14
CA GLY A 440 -11.80 2.84 23.99
C GLY A 440 -13.26 3.20 24.29
N SER A 441 -13.47 4.39 24.83
CA SER A 441 -14.79 4.91 25.15
C SER A 441 -15.29 5.88 24.07
N ASP A 442 -16.52 5.70 23.63
CA ASP A 442 -17.12 6.60 22.65
C ASP A 442 -17.59 7.90 23.30
N GLY A 443 -17.49 9.01 22.57
CA GLY A 443 -17.89 10.34 23.02
C GLY A 443 -17.91 11.35 21.90
N THR A 444 -17.88 12.64 22.22
CA THR A 444 -17.77 13.75 21.27
C THR A 444 -16.59 14.64 21.63
N ALA A 445 -15.94 15.20 20.62
CA ALA A 445 -14.86 16.18 20.78
C ALA A 445 -14.78 17.07 19.54
N LEU A 446 -14.03 18.18 19.66
CA LEU A 446 -13.76 19.05 18.52
C LEU A 446 -12.76 18.36 17.58
N GLY A 447 -13.21 18.03 16.36
CA GLY A 447 -12.40 17.55 15.25
C GLY A 447 -12.17 18.65 14.22
N HIS A 448 -11.66 18.27 13.04
CA HIS A 448 -11.44 19.19 11.91
C HIS A 448 -10.63 20.43 12.33
N LEU A 449 -9.47 20.22 12.92
CA LEU A 449 -8.61 21.28 13.49
C LEU A 449 -9.29 22.10 14.62
N GLY A 450 -10.20 21.45 15.36
CA GLY A 450 -10.87 22.08 16.48
C GLY A 450 -12.09 22.93 16.11
N THR A 451 -12.66 22.75 14.91
CA THR A 451 -13.72 23.61 14.38
C THR A 451 -15.12 23.01 14.47
N VAL A 452 -15.26 21.67 14.52
CA VAL A 452 -16.55 20.96 14.51
C VAL A 452 -16.58 19.88 15.57
N GLU A 453 -17.71 19.76 16.27
CA GLU A 453 -17.94 18.66 17.19
C GLU A 453 -18.28 17.38 16.41
N VAL A 454 -17.49 16.32 16.62
CA VAL A 454 -17.60 15.02 15.94
C VAL A 454 -17.65 13.89 16.94
N GLY A 455 -18.26 12.76 16.54
CA GLY A 455 -18.22 11.53 17.30
C GLY A 455 -16.80 10.94 17.28
N VAL A 456 -16.26 10.63 18.46
CA VAL A 456 -14.89 10.15 18.64
C VAL A 456 -14.87 8.90 19.50
N THR A 457 -13.76 8.17 19.45
CA THR A 457 -13.39 7.13 20.42
C THR A 457 -12.15 7.59 21.18
N PHE A 458 -12.28 7.82 22.49
CA PHE A 458 -11.13 8.11 23.35
C PHE A 458 -10.35 6.82 23.59
N PRO A 459 -9.05 6.76 23.28
CA PRO A 459 -8.22 5.58 23.45
C PRO A 459 -8.21 5.05 24.90
N ASP A 460 -8.30 3.73 25.08
CA ASP A 460 -7.99 3.09 26.37
C ASP A 460 -6.46 3.07 26.53
N GLU A 461 -5.95 3.84 27.47
CA GLU A 461 -4.51 3.99 27.72
C GLU A 461 -3.81 2.67 28.08
N ASN A 462 -4.52 1.75 28.79
CA ASN A 462 -3.95 0.45 29.14
C ASN A 462 -3.79 -0.43 27.90
N MET A 463 -4.80 -0.44 27.01
CA MET A 463 -4.71 -1.16 25.74
C MET A 463 -3.65 -0.60 24.81
N VAL A 464 -3.53 0.73 24.75
CA VAL A 464 -2.47 1.41 23.99
C VAL A 464 -1.09 1.02 24.51
N LYS A 465 -0.90 1.02 25.84
CA LYS A 465 0.34 0.59 26.47
C LYS A 465 0.65 -0.88 26.20
N GLU A 466 -0.34 -1.76 26.34
CA GLU A 466 -0.18 -3.19 26.05
C GLU A 466 0.21 -3.42 24.57
N ALA A 467 -0.42 -2.70 23.65
CA ALA A 467 -0.10 -2.78 22.22
C ALA A 467 1.34 -2.31 21.95
N SER A 468 1.73 -1.18 22.52
CA SER A 468 3.10 -0.66 22.43
C SER A 468 4.14 -1.68 22.93
N GLU A 469 3.90 -2.29 24.09
CA GLU A 469 4.78 -3.32 24.65
C GLU A 469 4.87 -4.57 23.75
N LYS A 470 3.74 -5.04 23.19
CA LYS A 470 3.71 -6.18 22.27
C LYS A 470 4.43 -5.88 20.95
N ILE A 471 4.22 -4.69 20.38
CA ILE A 471 4.91 -4.23 19.18
C ILE A 471 6.44 -4.25 19.43
N ASN A 472 6.88 -3.64 20.52
CA ASN A 472 8.31 -3.56 20.86
C ASN A 472 8.91 -4.96 21.12
N LYS A 473 8.19 -5.89 21.76
CA LYS A 473 8.64 -7.29 21.91
C LYS A 473 8.89 -7.97 20.58
N VAL A 474 7.98 -7.78 19.60
CA VAL A 474 8.17 -8.35 18.25
C VAL A 474 9.38 -7.70 17.57
N ILE A 475 9.53 -6.37 17.65
CA ILE A 475 10.68 -5.66 17.08
C ILE A 475 11.99 -6.18 17.67
N GLU A 476 12.07 -6.36 18.98
CA GLU A 476 13.24 -6.85 19.70
C GLU A 476 13.48 -8.36 19.54
N GLY A 477 12.53 -9.09 18.98
CA GLY A 477 12.62 -10.55 18.79
C GLY A 477 12.34 -11.37 20.03
N LYS A 478 11.61 -10.82 20.99
CA LYS A 478 11.22 -11.46 22.25
C LYS A 478 9.88 -12.16 22.18
#